data_96888f835f55b37879beb85998a457e8
#
_entry.id   96888f835f55b37879beb85998a457e8
#
_cell.length_a   1.000
_cell.length_b   1.000
_cell.length_c   1.000
_cell.angle_alpha   90.00
_cell.angle_beta   90.00
_cell.angle_gamma   90.00
#
_symmetry.space_group_name_H-M   'P 1'
#
loop_
_entity.id
_entity.type
_entity.pdbx_description
1 polymer ?
#
loop_
_entity_poly.entity_id
_entity_poly.type
_entity_poly.pdbx_seq_one_letter_code
_entity_poly.pdbx_strand_id
1 'polypeptide(L)'
;MASGLLTGAMTREPIANLPKDDWRKGYPDFSEPSLSCSLALVERVKEIARCRGRFAGEVAVAWTQHHPAVTAAIVGARNAHQAEGAMRAGELYLTEDEIHEIEAGLVAETAA
;
A
#
# COMPACT_ATOMS: atom_id res chain seq x y z
N MET A 1 0.09 -6.43 1.18
CA MET A 1 0.17 -4.96 1.40
C MET A 1 1.54 -4.52 1.93
N ALA A 2 2.57 -5.13 1.42
CA ALA A 2 3.97 -4.83 1.77
C ALA A 2 4.19 -4.74 3.30
N SER A 3 3.77 -5.77 4.01
CA SER A 3 3.93 -5.88 5.48
C SER A 3 3.37 -4.69 6.27
N GLY A 4 2.37 -4.05 5.74
CA GLY A 4 1.68 -2.92 6.33
C GLY A 4 2.04 -1.55 5.76
N LEU A 5 3.11 -1.40 4.98
CA LEU A 5 3.50 -0.11 4.39
C LEU A 5 2.37 0.54 3.56
N LEU A 6 1.72 -0.24 2.71
CA LEU A 6 0.66 0.23 1.82
C LEU A 6 -0.69 0.48 2.53
N THR A 7 -0.79 0.23 3.81
CA THR A 7 -2.02 0.56 4.57
C THR A 7 -2.17 2.05 4.85
N GLY A 8 -1.08 2.79 4.75
CA GLY A 8 -1.03 4.20 5.13
C GLY A 8 -0.90 4.45 6.64
N ALA A 9 -0.94 3.40 7.46
CA ALA A 9 -0.78 3.49 8.91
C ALA A 9 0.68 3.46 9.35
N MET A 10 1.58 2.90 8.53
CA MET A 10 3.01 2.83 8.80
C MET A 10 3.70 4.09 8.29
N THR A 11 4.05 4.96 9.21
CA THR A 11 4.87 6.16 8.97
C THR A 11 6.24 5.98 9.61
N ARG A 12 7.13 6.97 9.47
CA ARG A 12 8.50 6.90 10.03
C ARG A 12 8.52 6.66 11.53
N GLU A 13 7.62 7.27 12.28
CA GLU A 13 7.58 7.15 13.75
C GLU A 13 7.21 5.73 14.21
N PRO A 14 6.09 5.11 13.78
CA PRO A 14 5.80 3.71 14.10
C PRO A 14 6.90 2.75 13.66
N ILE A 15 7.54 2.98 12.51
CA ILE A 15 8.65 2.14 12.03
C ILE A 15 9.86 2.25 12.94
N ALA A 16 10.23 3.46 13.36
CA ALA A 16 11.34 3.67 14.29
C ALA A 16 11.10 3.02 15.66
N ASN A 17 9.83 2.93 16.06
CA ASN A 17 9.41 2.37 17.35
C ASN A 17 9.00 0.89 17.30
N LEU A 18 9.29 0.19 16.21
CA LEU A 18 9.04 -1.25 16.13
C LEU A 18 9.75 -2.00 17.26
N PRO A 19 9.13 -3.03 17.86
CA PRO A 19 9.77 -3.89 18.85
C PRO A 19 11.13 -4.43 18.36
N LYS A 20 12.04 -4.70 19.27
CA LYS A 20 13.40 -5.17 18.91
C LYS A 20 13.39 -6.52 18.19
N ASP A 21 12.40 -7.32 18.46
CA ASP A 21 12.15 -8.65 17.91
C ASP A 21 11.25 -8.64 16.65
N ASP A 22 10.80 -7.46 16.22
CA ASP A 22 10.01 -7.34 14.99
C ASP A 22 10.93 -7.50 13.77
N TRP A 23 10.66 -8.52 12.96
CA TRP A 23 11.45 -8.86 11.78
C TRP A 23 11.55 -7.73 10.74
N ARG A 24 10.55 -6.83 10.69
CA ARG A 24 10.53 -5.69 9.76
C ARG A 24 11.69 -4.74 9.99
N LYS A 25 12.20 -4.69 11.22
CA LYS A 25 13.30 -3.79 11.61
C LYS A 25 14.61 -4.01 10.85
N GLY A 26 14.84 -5.25 10.37
CA GLY A 26 16.00 -5.61 9.55
C GLY A 26 15.69 -5.81 8.07
N TYR A 27 14.45 -5.54 7.65
CA TYR A 27 14.02 -5.79 6.29
C TYR A 27 14.34 -4.59 5.38
N PRO A 28 14.88 -4.81 4.16
CA PRO A 28 15.31 -3.73 3.28
C PRO A 28 14.24 -2.67 3.00
N ASP A 29 12.98 -3.08 2.85
CA ASP A 29 11.88 -2.16 2.54
C ASP A 29 11.56 -1.18 3.68
N PHE A 30 12.01 -1.49 4.90
CA PHE A 30 11.86 -0.64 6.08
C PHE A 30 13.14 0.15 6.41
N SER A 31 14.11 0.15 5.50
CA SER A 31 15.40 0.82 5.64
C SER A 31 15.61 1.80 4.48
N GLU A 32 16.41 2.84 4.71
CA GLU A 32 16.75 3.79 3.65
C GLU A 32 17.70 3.16 2.61
N PRO A 33 17.61 3.51 1.33
CA PRO A 33 16.74 4.53 0.72
C PRO A 33 15.32 4.03 0.37
N SER A 34 15.06 2.73 0.34
CA SER A 34 13.79 2.12 -0.07
C SER A 34 12.60 2.64 0.75
N LEU A 35 12.79 2.84 2.05
CA LEU A 35 11.73 3.35 2.92
C LEU A 35 11.20 4.72 2.46
N SER A 36 12.08 5.64 2.10
CA SER A 36 11.68 6.97 1.63
C SER A 36 10.86 6.89 0.35
N CYS A 37 11.27 6.03 -0.59
CA CYS A 37 10.57 5.81 -1.86
C CYS A 37 9.19 5.18 -1.62
N SER A 38 9.13 4.14 -0.80
CA SER A 38 7.87 3.47 -0.44
C SER A 38 6.89 4.42 0.27
N LEU A 39 7.37 5.26 1.17
CA LEU A 39 6.52 6.25 1.84
C LEU A 39 6.01 7.33 0.86
N ALA A 40 6.81 7.75 -0.10
CA ALA A 40 6.37 8.68 -1.15
C ALA A 40 5.27 8.06 -2.02
N LEU A 41 5.38 6.79 -2.39
CA LEU A 41 4.34 6.06 -3.09
C LEU A 41 3.06 5.96 -2.24
N VAL A 42 3.19 5.67 -0.96
CA VAL A 42 2.04 5.59 -0.04
C VAL A 42 1.30 6.92 0.04
N GLU A 43 1.98 8.07 0.02
CA GLU A 43 1.31 9.38 0.01
C GLU A 43 0.47 9.58 -1.26
N ARG A 44 0.94 9.14 -2.43
CA ARG A 44 0.14 9.15 -3.68
C ARG A 44 -1.10 8.27 -3.56
N VAL A 45 -0.94 7.06 -3.03
CA VAL A 45 -2.05 6.12 -2.79
C VAL A 45 -3.08 6.71 -1.82
N LYS A 46 -2.63 7.39 -0.76
CA LYS A 46 -3.50 8.09 0.19
C LYS A 46 -4.29 9.21 -0.48
N GLU A 47 -3.68 9.96 -1.38
CA GLU A 47 -4.33 11.04 -2.10
C GLU A 47 -5.48 10.51 -2.97
N ILE A 48 -5.24 9.45 -3.74
CA ILE A 48 -6.25 8.76 -4.53
C ILE A 48 -7.36 8.23 -3.61
N ALA A 49 -7.00 7.58 -2.52
CA ALA A 49 -7.94 7.05 -1.54
C ALA A 49 -8.86 8.14 -0.97
N ARG A 50 -8.28 9.28 -0.61
CA ARG A 50 -9.03 10.44 -0.09
C ARG A 50 -10.03 10.96 -1.12
N CYS A 51 -9.63 11.11 -2.38
CA CYS A 51 -10.51 11.56 -3.46
C CYS A 51 -11.68 10.59 -3.72
N ARG A 52 -11.47 9.30 -3.46
CA ARG A 52 -12.46 8.24 -3.66
C ARG A 52 -13.28 7.92 -2.39
N GLY A 53 -13.00 8.56 -1.26
CA GLY A 53 -13.63 8.23 0.03
C GLY A 53 -13.30 6.82 0.50
N ARG A 54 -12.08 6.36 0.26
CA ARG A 54 -11.57 5.02 0.57
C ARG A 54 -10.30 5.08 1.43
N PHE A 55 -9.88 3.94 1.95
CA PHE A 55 -8.59 3.81 2.64
C PHE A 55 -7.46 3.45 1.66
N ALA A 56 -6.24 3.84 2.00
CA ALA A 56 -5.06 3.54 1.17
C ALA A 56 -4.91 2.05 0.88
N GLY A 57 -5.17 1.19 1.87
CA GLY A 57 -5.13 -0.26 1.69
C GLY A 57 -6.14 -0.78 0.67
N GLU A 58 -7.33 -0.18 0.58
CA GLU A 58 -8.32 -0.54 -0.45
C GLU A 58 -7.82 -0.20 -1.85
N VAL A 59 -7.19 0.96 -2.02
CA VAL A 59 -6.60 1.38 -3.31
C VAL A 59 -5.44 0.45 -3.70
N ALA A 60 -4.57 0.10 -2.76
CA ALA A 60 -3.47 -0.83 -3.01
C ALA A 60 -3.96 -2.21 -3.48
N VAL A 61 -4.98 -2.74 -2.86
CA VAL A 61 -5.59 -4.02 -3.27
C VAL A 61 -6.27 -3.89 -4.63
N ALA A 62 -7.02 -2.81 -4.85
CA ALA A 62 -7.67 -2.54 -6.15
C ALA A 62 -6.65 -2.41 -7.28
N TRP A 63 -5.51 -1.76 -7.03
CA TRP A 63 -4.43 -1.68 -8.01
C TRP A 63 -3.89 -3.07 -8.37
N THR A 64 -3.70 -3.96 -7.40
CA THR A 64 -3.27 -5.33 -7.66
C THR A 64 -4.25 -6.06 -8.57
N GLN A 65 -5.55 -5.86 -8.38
CA GLN A 65 -6.61 -6.56 -9.12
C GLN A 65 -6.88 -5.97 -10.52
N HIS A 66 -6.38 -4.77 -10.85
CA HIS A 66 -6.67 -4.15 -12.15
C HIS A 66 -6.05 -4.89 -13.33
N HIS A 67 -4.92 -5.58 -13.11
CA HIS A 67 -4.22 -6.27 -14.16
C HIS A 67 -5.00 -7.52 -14.62
N PRO A 68 -5.22 -7.71 -15.94
CA PRO A 68 -6.06 -8.81 -16.45
C PRO A 68 -5.55 -10.20 -16.11
N ALA A 69 -4.25 -10.37 -15.84
CA ALA A 69 -3.67 -11.65 -15.43
C ALA A 69 -3.91 -11.99 -13.95
N VAL A 70 -4.42 -11.06 -13.16
CA VAL A 70 -4.70 -11.26 -11.73
C VAL A 70 -6.16 -11.64 -11.54
N THR A 71 -6.43 -12.86 -11.12
CA THR A 71 -7.79 -13.36 -10.85
C THR A 71 -8.34 -12.83 -9.54
N ALA A 72 -7.51 -12.81 -8.50
CA ALA A 72 -7.89 -12.36 -7.16
C ALA A 72 -6.66 -11.92 -6.36
N ALA A 73 -6.85 -11.00 -5.43
CA ALA A 73 -5.86 -10.65 -4.42
C ALA A 73 -6.12 -11.44 -3.14
N ILE A 74 -5.08 -12.04 -2.59
CA ILE A 74 -5.14 -12.76 -1.32
C ILE A 74 -4.69 -11.79 -0.22
N VAL A 75 -5.60 -11.44 0.68
CA VAL A 75 -5.38 -10.45 1.72
C VAL A 75 -5.66 -11.05 3.10
N GLY A 76 -4.68 -10.94 4.01
CA GLY A 76 -4.86 -11.32 5.41
C GLY A 76 -5.61 -10.24 6.19
N ALA A 77 -6.41 -10.66 7.18
CA ALA A 77 -7.07 -9.76 8.11
C ALA A 77 -7.00 -10.35 9.53
N ARG A 78 -6.72 -9.50 10.51
CA ARG A 78 -6.63 -9.91 11.93
C ARG A 78 -7.91 -9.61 12.71
N ASN A 79 -8.81 -8.82 12.17
CA ASN A 79 -10.07 -8.43 12.81
C ASN A 79 -11.13 -8.13 11.75
N ALA A 80 -12.38 -7.98 12.19
CA ALA A 80 -13.52 -7.73 11.31
C ALA A 80 -13.38 -6.43 10.51
N HIS A 81 -12.85 -5.36 11.10
CA HIS A 81 -12.65 -4.09 10.43
C HIS A 81 -11.68 -4.20 9.24
N GLN A 82 -10.57 -4.93 9.41
CA GLN A 82 -9.62 -5.18 8.34
C GLN A 82 -10.22 -6.06 7.24
N ALA A 83 -11.01 -7.07 7.60
CA ALA A 83 -11.70 -7.93 6.65
C ALA A 83 -12.71 -7.13 5.81
N GLU A 84 -13.46 -6.25 6.43
CA GLU A 84 -14.43 -5.37 5.77
C GLU A 84 -13.75 -4.45 4.74
N GLY A 85 -12.63 -3.83 5.12
CA GLY A 85 -11.82 -3.00 4.21
C GLY A 85 -11.28 -3.80 3.02
N ALA A 86 -10.80 -5.02 3.25
CA ALA A 86 -10.33 -5.89 2.19
C ALA A 86 -11.46 -6.27 1.20
N MET A 87 -12.66 -6.55 1.70
CA MET A 87 -13.82 -6.87 0.86
C MET A 87 -14.28 -5.66 0.04
N ARG A 88 -14.27 -4.48 0.64
CA ARG A 88 -14.62 -3.22 -0.06
C ARG A 88 -13.68 -2.89 -1.21
N ALA A 89 -12.42 -3.32 -1.13
CA ALA A 89 -11.46 -3.15 -2.22
C ALA A 89 -11.89 -3.85 -3.51
N GLY A 90 -12.63 -4.95 -3.41
CA GLY A 90 -13.18 -5.68 -4.56
C GLY A 90 -14.22 -4.89 -5.36
N GLU A 91 -14.80 -3.86 -4.77
CA GLU A 91 -15.80 -2.97 -5.41
C GLU A 91 -15.16 -1.69 -5.97
N LEU A 92 -13.86 -1.48 -5.76
CA LEU A 92 -13.15 -0.29 -6.19
C LEU A 92 -12.48 -0.53 -7.54
N TYR A 93 -12.93 0.19 -8.54
CA TYR A 93 -12.32 0.21 -9.88
C TYR A 93 -11.55 1.52 -10.06
N LEU A 94 -10.24 1.43 -10.22
CA LEU A 94 -9.36 2.57 -10.49
C LEU A 94 -9.49 3.00 -11.94
N THR A 95 -9.40 4.31 -12.16
CA THR A 95 -9.29 4.86 -13.53
C THR A 95 -7.89 4.63 -14.08
N GLU A 96 -7.72 4.73 -15.40
CA GLU A 96 -6.40 4.63 -16.04
C GLU A 96 -5.44 5.71 -15.53
N ASP A 97 -5.92 6.93 -15.27
CA ASP A 97 -5.12 8.02 -14.72
C ASP A 97 -4.62 7.70 -13.30
N GLU A 98 -5.49 7.14 -12.44
CA GLU A 98 -5.11 6.71 -11.09
C GLU A 98 -4.07 5.58 -11.13
N ILE A 99 -4.23 4.63 -12.03
CA ILE A 99 -3.28 3.53 -12.25
C ILE A 99 -1.93 4.10 -12.69
N HIS A 100 -1.90 4.96 -13.69
CA HIS A 100 -0.67 5.60 -14.17
C HIS A 100 0.02 6.43 -13.10
N GLU A 101 -0.74 7.11 -12.23
CA GLU A 101 -0.17 7.87 -11.12
C GLU A 101 0.56 6.96 -10.11
N ILE A 102 -0.02 5.80 -9.80
CA ILE A 102 0.60 4.81 -8.91
C ILE A 102 1.85 4.22 -9.59
N GLU A 103 1.75 3.82 -10.85
CA GLU A 103 2.85 3.23 -11.61
C GLU A 103 4.03 4.19 -11.79
N ALA A 104 3.76 5.47 -12.01
CA ALA A 104 4.80 6.50 -12.06
C ALA A 104 5.57 6.60 -10.74
N GLY A 105 4.90 6.39 -9.61
CA GLY A 105 5.54 6.28 -8.29
C GLY A 105 6.45 5.08 -8.18
N LEU A 106 6.04 3.93 -8.69
CA LEU A 106 6.83 2.69 -8.69
C LEU A 106 8.10 2.80 -9.55
N VAL A 107 7.99 3.42 -10.73
CA VAL A 107 9.14 3.64 -11.61
C VAL A 107 10.18 4.56 -10.94
N ALA A 108 9.73 5.60 -10.27
CA ALA A 108 10.62 6.50 -9.53
C ALA A 108 11.36 5.76 -8.39
N GLU A 109 10.71 4.80 -7.74
CA GLU A 109 11.31 3.95 -6.72
C GLU A 109 12.41 3.03 -7.30
N THR A 110 12.16 2.40 -8.45
CA THR A 110 13.14 1.50 -9.10
C THR A 110 14.31 2.24 -9.73
N ALA A 111 14.18 3.50 -10.07
CA ALA A 111 15.22 4.34 -10.65
C ALA A 111 16.16 4.97 -9.60
N ALA A 112 15.78 4.96 -8.34
CA ALA A 112 16.56 5.43 -7.21
C ALA A 112 17.40 4.29 -6.65
#